data_db902f1f81c1af592acd2261a74e2f54
#
_entry.id   db902f1f81c1af592acd2261a74e2f54
#
_cell.length_a   1.000
_cell.length_b   1.000
_cell.length_c   1.000
_cell.angle_alpha   90.00
_cell.angle_beta   90.00
_cell.angle_gamma   90.00
#
_symmetry.space_group_name_H-M   'P 1'
#
loop_
_entity.id
_entity.type
_entity.pdbx_description
1 polymer ?
#
loop_
_entity_poly.entity_id
_entity_poly.type
_entity_poly.pdbx_seq_one_letter_code
_entity_poly.pdbx_strand_id
1 'polypeptide(L)'
;MTDLTDVIESALTDRELDFTKKDSTHFVVELPGERKLKTTTLLTVGKHGLRVEAFVCRKPDENFEGVYKYLLRRNRRLYSVAYTIDKIGDIYLVGQIAEHAVTADELDRILGQVLEAADGDFNTLLELGFAGSIKREWEWRVSRGESLANLKPFEHLIEDSQP
;
A
#
# COMPACT_ATOMS: atom_id res chain seq x y z
N MET A 1 -7.43 9.55 -31.85
CA MET A 1 -7.46 9.65 -30.37
C MET A 1 -6.80 8.41 -29.77
N THR A 2 -5.83 8.62 -28.90
CA THR A 2 -5.18 7.52 -28.21
C THR A 2 -6.09 7.03 -27.09
N ASP A 3 -6.38 5.74 -27.09
CA ASP A 3 -7.18 5.12 -26.03
C ASP A 3 -6.40 5.22 -24.72
N LEU A 4 -7.10 5.56 -23.63
CA LEU A 4 -6.52 5.66 -22.30
C LEU A 4 -5.84 4.35 -21.86
N THR A 5 -6.45 3.21 -22.22
CA THR A 5 -5.90 1.89 -21.96
C THR A 5 -4.51 1.73 -22.61
N ASP A 6 -4.36 2.20 -23.85
CA ASP A 6 -3.09 2.11 -24.58
C ASP A 6 -2.01 2.99 -23.93
N VAL A 7 -2.39 4.18 -23.46
CA VAL A 7 -1.47 5.09 -22.75
C VAL A 7 -0.95 4.40 -21.48
N ILE A 8 -1.82 3.77 -20.70
CA ILE A 8 -1.47 3.09 -19.46
C ILE A 8 -0.56 1.90 -19.75
N GLU A 9 -0.94 1.03 -20.69
CA GLU A 9 -0.18 -0.16 -21.03
C GLU A 9 1.23 0.21 -21.53
N SER A 10 1.33 1.21 -22.40
CA SER A 10 2.61 1.69 -22.89
C SER A 10 3.48 2.27 -21.77
N ALA A 11 2.89 3.05 -20.86
CA ALA A 11 3.62 3.64 -19.74
C ALA A 11 4.17 2.56 -18.79
N LEU A 12 3.37 1.56 -18.47
CA LEU A 12 3.79 0.45 -17.61
C LEU A 12 4.89 -0.38 -18.26
N THR A 13 4.77 -0.64 -19.55
CA THR A 13 5.77 -1.39 -20.32
C THR A 13 7.10 -0.62 -20.42
N ASP A 14 7.04 0.67 -20.73
CA ASP A 14 8.22 1.52 -20.90
C ASP A 14 9.00 1.68 -19.58
N ARG A 15 8.31 1.64 -18.44
CA ARG A 15 8.93 1.73 -17.11
C ARG A 15 9.36 0.35 -16.58
N GLU A 16 9.15 -0.70 -17.36
CA GLU A 16 9.50 -2.08 -17.00
C GLU A 16 8.89 -2.52 -15.66
N LEU A 17 7.66 -2.07 -15.39
CA LEU A 17 6.94 -2.46 -14.18
C LEU A 17 6.34 -3.86 -14.34
N ASP A 18 6.27 -4.58 -13.23
CA ASP A 18 5.63 -5.89 -13.17
C ASP A 18 4.11 -5.67 -13.14
N PHE A 19 3.43 -5.97 -14.24
CA PHE A 19 1.99 -5.78 -14.32
C PHE A 19 1.31 -6.88 -15.12
N THR A 20 0.02 -7.05 -14.85
CA THR A 20 -0.85 -7.98 -15.57
C THR A 20 -2.07 -7.21 -16.06
N LYS A 21 -2.33 -7.25 -17.35
CA LYS A 21 -3.58 -6.71 -17.91
C LYS A 21 -4.66 -7.78 -17.75
N LYS A 22 -5.63 -7.54 -16.86
CA LYS A 22 -6.70 -8.50 -16.56
C LYS A 22 -7.77 -8.53 -17.65
N ASP A 23 -8.11 -7.35 -18.16
CA ASP A 23 -9.05 -7.18 -19.27
C ASP A 23 -8.80 -5.81 -19.91
N SER A 24 -9.71 -5.35 -20.77
CA SER A 24 -9.53 -4.08 -21.50
C SER A 24 -9.48 -2.85 -20.60
N THR A 25 -9.91 -2.94 -19.34
CA THR A 25 -10.04 -1.79 -18.42
C THR A 25 -9.32 -1.98 -17.10
N HIS A 26 -8.76 -3.15 -16.81
CA HIS A 26 -8.15 -3.46 -15.52
C HIS A 26 -6.70 -3.91 -15.65
N PHE A 27 -5.83 -3.25 -14.88
CA PHE A 27 -4.41 -3.62 -14.77
C PHE A 27 -4.07 -3.83 -13.30
N VAL A 28 -3.30 -4.88 -13.02
CA VAL A 28 -2.75 -5.12 -11.68
C VAL A 28 -1.26 -4.88 -11.75
N VAL A 29 -0.76 -3.93 -10.97
CA VAL A 29 0.66 -3.56 -10.92
C VAL A 29 1.22 -3.98 -9.57
N GLU A 30 2.36 -4.70 -9.60
CA GLU A 30 3.08 -5.08 -8.39
C GLU A 30 4.26 -4.13 -8.21
N LEU A 31 4.19 -3.30 -7.16
CA LEU A 31 5.25 -2.33 -6.86
C LEU A 31 6.18 -2.92 -5.79
N PRO A 32 7.47 -3.11 -6.08
CA PRO A 32 8.39 -3.67 -5.10
C PRO A 32 8.78 -2.62 -4.06
N GLY A 33 8.87 -3.04 -2.80
CA GLY A 33 9.27 -2.17 -1.69
C GLY A 33 10.28 -2.85 -0.79
N GLU A 34 10.75 -2.12 0.21
CA GLU A 34 11.73 -2.60 1.18
C GLU A 34 11.09 -3.12 2.46
N ARG A 35 10.17 -2.34 3.04
CA ARG A 35 9.45 -2.69 4.27
C ARG A 35 8.24 -3.56 3.98
N LYS A 36 7.51 -3.20 2.94
CA LYS A 36 6.43 -3.98 2.38
C LYS A 36 6.93 -4.51 1.04
N LEU A 37 7.16 -5.81 0.95
CA LEU A 37 7.85 -6.42 -0.21
C LEU A 37 7.16 -6.13 -1.53
N LYS A 38 5.82 -6.12 -1.53
CA LYS A 38 5.03 -5.81 -2.72
C LYS A 38 3.80 -4.98 -2.32
N THR A 39 3.48 -3.98 -3.13
CA THR A 39 2.21 -3.27 -3.04
C THR A 39 1.44 -3.55 -4.31
N THR A 40 0.36 -4.31 -4.17
CA THR A 40 -0.52 -4.66 -5.28
C THR A 40 -1.46 -3.50 -5.54
N THR A 41 -1.38 -2.93 -6.73
CA THR A 41 -2.15 -1.76 -7.13
C THR A 41 -3.04 -2.09 -8.31
N LEU A 42 -4.34 -1.85 -8.16
CA LEU A 42 -5.32 -2.03 -9.23
C LEU A 42 -5.56 -0.70 -9.92
N LEU A 43 -5.41 -0.69 -11.24
CA LEU A 43 -5.73 0.45 -12.10
C LEU A 43 -6.97 0.10 -12.89
N THR A 44 -8.03 0.89 -12.74
CA THR A 44 -9.30 0.67 -13.43
C THR A 44 -9.62 1.86 -14.32
N VAL A 45 -9.72 1.61 -15.62
CA VAL A 45 -10.15 2.62 -16.60
C VAL A 45 -11.68 2.65 -16.59
N GLY A 46 -12.24 3.79 -16.29
CA GLY A 46 -13.68 3.98 -16.21
C GLY A 46 -14.14 5.21 -16.98
N LYS A 47 -15.43 5.47 -16.87
CA LYS A 47 -16.10 6.58 -17.56
C LYS A 47 -15.50 7.96 -17.22
N HIS A 48 -15.01 8.12 -15.99
CA HIS A 48 -14.50 9.41 -15.49
C HIS A 48 -12.98 9.50 -15.48
N GLY A 49 -12.29 8.49 -15.99
CA GLY A 49 -10.83 8.46 -16.03
C GLY A 49 -10.26 7.20 -15.41
N LEU A 50 -9.19 7.35 -14.65
CA LEU A 50 -8.47 6.24 -14.03
C LEU A 50 -8.71 6.22 -12.52
N ARG A 51 -9.10 5.05 -12.00
CA ARG A 51 -9.16 4.80 -10.56
C ARG A 51 -7.93 3.98 -10.14
N VAL A 52 -7.30 4.42 -9.07
CA VAL A 52 -6.11 3.75 -8.50
C VAL A 52 -6.50 3.22 -7.12
N GLU A 53 -6.27 1.93 -6.87
CA GLU A 53 -6.55 1.29 -5.59
C GLU A 53 -5.38 0.40 -5.20
N ALA A 54 -4.69 0.75 -4.12
CA ALA A 54 -3.57 -0.03 -3.64
C ALA A 54 -3.88 -0.61 -2.25
N PHE A 55 -3.76 -1.93 -2.11
CA PHE A 55 -3.93 -2.59 -0.82
C PHE A 55 -2.70 -2.32 0.05
N VAL A 56 -2.93 -1.83 1.27
CA VAL A 56 -1.84 -1.52 2.21
C VAL A 56 -1.73 -2.61 3.29
N CYS A 57 -2.79 -2.82 4.05
CA CYS A 57 -2.82 -3.89 5.04
C CYS A 57 -4.25 -4.24 5.42
N ARG A 58 -4.42 -5.41 6.02
CA ARG A 58 -5.73 -5.85 6.51
C ARG A 58 -6.20 -4.98 7.67
N LYS A 59 -7.47 -5.13 8.03
CA LYS A 59 -8.07 -4.45 9.19
C LYS A 59 -7.16 -4.61 10.42
N PRO A 60 -6.86 -3.51 11.14
CA PRO A 60 -6.08 -3.59 12.37
C PRO A 60 -6.74 -4.48 13.43
N ASP A 61 -5.92 -5.12 14.25
CA ASP A 61 -6.40 -5.95 15.36
C ASP A 61 -6.81 -5.10 16.56
N GLU A 62 -6.19 -3.93 16.70
CA GLU A 62 -6.28 -3.11 17.91
C GLU A 62 -5.96 -1.65 17.61
N ASN A 63 -6.16 -0.77 18.61
CA ASN A 63 -5.76 0.64 18.53
C ASN A 63 -6.31 1.36 17.30
N PHE A 64 -7.57 1.15 16.99
CA PHE A 64 -8.19 1.74 15.80
C PHE A 64 -8.07 3.27 15.79
N GLU A 65 -8.25 3.91 16.93
CA GLU A 65 -8.13 5.36 17.02
C GLU A 65 -6.73 5.85 16.63
N GLY A 66 -5.69 5.21 17.15
CA GLY A 66 -4.31 5.55 16.81
C GLY A 66 -4.00 5.34 15.33
N VAL A 67 -4.45 4.21 14.77
CA VAL A 67 -4.29 3.91 13.35
C VAL A 67 -4.99 4.96 12.49
N TYR A 68 -6.26 5.24 12.76
CA TYR A 68 -7.04 6.15 11.93
C TYR A 68 -6.54 7.61 12.04
N LYS A 69 -6.12 8.03 13.21
CA LYS A 69 -5.49 9.35 13.39
C LYS A 69 -4.22 9.47 12.55
N TYR A 70 -3.40 8.44 12.57
CA TYR A 70 -2.17 8.40 11.77
C TYR A 70 -2.50 8.54 10.27
N LEU A 71 -3.45 7.73 9.78
CA LEU A 71 -3.85 7.75 8.38
C LEU A 71 -4.42 9.11 7.95
N LEU A 72 -5.28 9.70 8.77
CA LEU A 72 -5.87 11.00 8.46
C LEU A 72 -4.82 12.11 8.44
N ARG A 73 -3.84 12.06 9.33
CA ARG A 73 -2.74 13.01 9.33
C ARG A 73 -1.84 12.85 8.11
N ARG A 74 -1.57 11.61 7.72
CA ARG A 74 -0.80 11.34 6.50
C ARG A 74 -1.51 11.87 5.26
N ASN A 75 -2.83 11.76 5.20
CA ASN A 75 -3.61 12.26 4.07
C ASN A 75 -3.43 13.75 3.82
N ARG A 76 -3.04 14.53 4.82
CA ARG A 76 -2.78 15.95 4.64
C ARG A 76 -1.58 16.23 3.76
N ARG A 77 -0.65 15.28 3.64
CA ARG A 77 0.59 15.44 2.87
C ARG A 77 0.61 14.64 1.58
N LEU A 78 -0.30 13.67 1.45
CA LEU A 78 -0.39 12.86 0.23
C LEU A 78 -1.05 13.65 -0.89
N TYR A 79 -0.68 13.34 -2.11
CA TYR A 79 -1.33 13.87 -3.30
C TYR A 79 -1.82 12.71 -4.17
N SER A 80 -2.87 12.95 -4.93
CA SER A 80 -3.49 12.02 -5.88
C SER A 80 -4.14 10.78 -5.28
N VAL A 81 -3.65 10.27 -4.16
CA VAL A 81 -4.24 9.15 -3.43
C VAL A 81 -4.40 9.54 -1.96
N ALA A 82 -5.31 8.85 -1.27
CA ALA A 82 -5.55 9.02 0.15
C ALA A 82 -5.81 7.68 0.79
N TYR A 83 -5.47 7.56 2.06
CA TYR A 83 -5.80 6.37 2.84
C TYR A 83 -7.30 6.28 3.08
N THR A 84 -7.85 5.09 2.84
CA THR A 84 -9.24 4.76 3.07
C THR A 84 -9.35 3.38 3.70
N ILE A 85 -10.53 3.04 4.16
CA ILE A 85 -10.85 1.67 4.59
C ILE A 85 -12.02 1.17 3.75
N ASP A 86 -12.05 -0.14 3.49
CA ASP A 86 -13.17 -0.75 2.80
C ASP A 86 -14.25 -1.19 3.81
N LYS A 87 -15.27 -1.91 3.35
CA LYS A 87 -16.40 -2.35 4.19
C LYS A 87 -15.98 -3.20 5.38
N ILE A 88 -14.92 -3.99 5.24
CA ILE A 88 -14.44 -4.87 6.30
C ILE A 88 -13.33 -4.24 7.13
N GLY A 89 -12.89 -3.03 6.79
CA GLY A 89 -11.88 -2.30 7.54
C GLY A 89 -10.46 -2.44 7.04
N ASP A 90 -10.25 -3.11 5.92
CA ASP A 90 -8.92 -3.21 5.31
C ASP A 90 -8.49 -1.84 4.79
N ILE A 91 -7.20 -1.54 4.91
CA ILE A 91 -6.63 -0.23 4.58
C ILE A 91 -6.12 -0.21 3.14
N TYR A 92 -6.55 0.80 2.40
CA TYR A 92 -6.18 1.04 1.00
C TYR A 92 -5.71 2.47 0.79
N LEU A 93 -4.92 2.67 -0.25
CA LEU A 93 -4.69 3.97 -0.85
C LEU A 93 -5.57 4.04 -2.10
N VAL A 94 -6.41 5.04 -2.21
CA VAL A 94 -7.36 5.19 -3.32
C VAL A 94 -7.26 6.59 -3.90
N GLY A 95 -7.31 6.68 -5.23
CA GLY A 95 -7.34 7.96 -5.92
C GLY A 95 -8.03 7.85 -7.27
N GLN A 96 -8.34 8.99 -7.83
CA GLN A 96 -8.94 9.09 -9.15
C GLN A 96 -8.25 10.19 -9.94
N ILE A 97 -8.01 9.92 -11.23
CA ILE A 97 -7.38 10.86 -12.14
C ILE A 97 -8.34 11.10 -13.30
N ALA A 98 -8.67 12.35 -13.58
CA ALA A 98 -9.50 12.70 -14.72
C ALA A 98 -8.85 12.19 -16.01
N GLU A 99 -9.68 11.76 -16.96
CA GLU A 99 -9.21 11.21 -18.24
C GLU A 99 -8.16 12.08 -18.92
N HIS A 100 -8.41 13.39 -18.99
CA HIS A 100 -7.50 14.33 -19.65
C HIS A 100 -6.15 14.51 -18.93
N ALA A 101 -6.06 14.11 -17.68
CA ALA A 101 -4.85 14.24 -16.87
C ALA A 101 -4.00 12.96 -16.84
N VAL A 102 -4.46 11.87 -17.43
CA VAL A 102 -3.72 10.60 -17.44
C VAL A 102 -2.67 10.65 -18.54
N THR A 103 -1.42 10.82 -18.12
CA THR A 103 -0.23 10.77 -18.98
C THR A 103 0.75 9.77 -18.38
N ALA A 104 1.75 9.38 -19.15
CA ALA A 104 2.82 8.50 -18.63
C ALA A 104 3.50 9.12 -17.40
N ASP A 105 3.78 10.42 -17.45
CA ASP A 105 4.43 11.12 -16.33
C ASP A 105 3.55 11.19 -15.08
N GLU A 106 2.26 11.46 -15.25
CA GLU A 106 1.33 11.52 -14.12
C GLU A 106 1.11 10.13 -13.52
N LEU A 107 1.01 9.10 -14.35
CA LEU A 107 0.91 7.73 -13.89
C LEU A 107 2.13 7.34 -13.06
N ASP A 108 3.32 7.66 -13.54
CA ASP A 108 4.58 7.41 -12.84
C ASP A 108 4.61 8.12 -11.49
N ARG A 109 4.20 9.39 -11.46
CA ARG A 109 4.13 10.21 -10.24
C ARG A 109 3.19 9.60 -9.20
N ILE A 110 2.02 9.13 -9.62
CA ILE A 110 1.03 8.53 -8.73
C ILE A 110 1.51 7.18 -8.20
N LEU A 111 2.05 6.33 -9.05
CA LEU A 111 2.59 5.03 -8.61
C LEU A 111 3.77 5.23 -7.65
N GLY A 112 4.59 6.24 -7.88
CA GLY A 112 5.65 6.64 -6.96
C GLY A 112 5.12 7.06 -5.60
N GLN A 113 4.03 7.84 -5.57
CA GLN A 113 3.39 8.25 -4.32
C GLN A 113 2.78 7.05 -3.59
N VAL A 114 2.13 6.13 -4.31
CA VAL A 114 1.59 4.90 -3.73
C VAL A 114 2.70 4.10 -3.05
N LEU A 115 3.80 3.90 -3.76
CA LEU A 115 4.92 3.13 -3.21
C LEU A 115 5.54 3.81 -1.99
N GLU A 116 5.82 5.11 -2.10
CA GLU A 116 6.39 5.88 -0.99
C GLU A 116 5.53 5.80 0.26
N ALA A 117 4.22 5.98 0.12
CA ALA A 117 3.30 5.91 1.26
C ALA A 117 3.14 4.49 1.79
N ALA A 118 2.80 3.53 0.94
CA ALA A 118 2.54 2.16 1.37
C ALA A 118 3.77 1.52 2.02
N ASP A 119 4.93 1.65 1.40
CA ASP A 119 6.17 1.11 1.92
C ASP A 119 6.67 1.91 3.13
N GLY A 120 6.66 3.23 3.02
CA GLY A 120 7.17 4.12 4.07
C GLY A 120 6.37 4.06 5.37
N ASP A 121 5.06 3.92 5.29
CA ASP A 121 4.17 3.90 6.45
C ASP A 121 3.91 2.50 6.99
N PHE A 122 4.35 1.46 6.29
CA PHE A 122 3.96 0.08 6.60
C PHE A 122 4.32 -0.34 8.02
N ASN A 123 5.58 -0.16 8.42
CA ASN A 123 6.03 -0.57 9.76
C ASN A 123 5.31 0.21 10.86
N THR A 124 5.06 1.50 10.66
CA THR A 124 4.31 2.32 11.62
C THR A 124 2.88 1.81 11.80
N LEU A 125 2.22 1.45 10.70
CA LEU A 125 0.87 0.88 10.75
C LEU A 125 0.86 -0.45 11.50
N LEU A 126 1.86 -1.30 11.26
CA LEU A 126 1.97 -2.59 11.96
C LEU A 126 2.20 -2.39 13.46
N GLU A 127 3.06 -1.45 13.84
CA GLU A 127 3.29 -1.15 15.26
C GLU A 127 2.02 -0.64 15.95
N LEU A 128 1.28 0.23 15.28
CA LEU A 128 0.07 0.81 15.85
C LEU A 128 -1.08 -0.20 15.96
N GLY A 129 -1.30 -0.97 14.91
CA GLY A 129 -2.51 -1.79 14.78
C GLY A 129 -2.34 -3.28 15.03
N PHE A 130 -1.10 -3.77 15.14
CA PHE A 130 -0.82 -5.21 15.21
C PHE A 130 0.25 -5.57 16.24
N ALA A 131 0.46 -4.71 17.23
CA ALA A 131 1.52 -4.93 18.24
C ALA A 131 1.38 -6.28 18.96
N GLY A 132 0.16 -6.68 19.29
CA GLY A 132 -0.10 -7.98 19.92
C GLY A 132 0.27 -9.16 19.03
N SER A 133 -0.08 -9.08 17.75
CA SER A 133 0.27 -10.11 16.77
C SER A 133 1.79 -10.22 16.60
N ILE A 134 2.48 -9.09 16.55
CA ILE A 134 3.94 -9.05 16.41
C ILE A 134 4.60 -9.70 17.64
N LYS A 135 4.12 -9.41 18.84
CA LYS A 135 4.66 -10.00 20.09
C LYS A 135 4.44 -11.52 20.11
N ARG A 136 3.26 -11.99 19.71
CA ARG A 136 2.97 -13.43 19.64
C ARG A 136 3.85 -14.13 18.61
N GLU A 137 4.05 -13.52 17.46
CA GLU A 137 4.92 -14.08 16.42
C GLU A 137 6.37 -14.16 16.89
N TRP A 138 6.84 -13.12 17.60
CA TRP A 138 8.18 -13.09 18.18
C TRP A 138 8.37 -14.26 19.15
N GLU A 139 7.46 -14.41 20.13
CA GLU A 139 7.49 -15.49 21.12
C GLU A 139 7.46 -16.87 20.46
N TRP A 140 6.61 -17.03 19.45
CA TRP A 140 6.49 -18.29 18.73
C TRP A 140 7.79 -18.65 18.03
N ARG A 141 8.41 -17.71 17.34
CA ARG A 141 9.69 -17.93 16.65
C ARG A 141 10.83 -18.25 17.60
N VAL A 142 10.88 -17.54 18.74
CA VAL A 142 11.88 -17.82 19.79
C VAL A 142 11.72 -19.25 20.31
N SER A 143 10.48 -19.68 20.56
CA SER A 143 10.21 -21.03 21.07
C SER A 143 10.58 -22.12 20.07
N ARG A 144 10.56 -21.83 18.79
CA ARG A 144 10.88 -22.80 17.72
C ARG A 144 12.29 -22.64 17.16
N GLY A 145 13.06 -21.68 17.65
CA GLY A 145 14.41 -21.42 17.17
C GLY A 145 14.45 -20.87 15.74
N GLU A 146 13.37 -20.20 15.29
CA GLU A 146 13.30 -19.63 13.94
C GLU A 146 13.89 -18.23 13.90
N SER A 147 14.26 -17.77 12.68
CA SER A 147 14.84 -16.46 12.47
C SER A 147 13.92 -15.32 12.88
N LEU A 148 14.45 -14.31 13.56
CA LEU A 148 13.76 -13.09 13.95
C LEU A 148 14.05 -11.92 13.00
N ALA A 149 14.78 -12.17 11.89
CA ALA A 149 15.23 -11.12 10.98
C ALA A 149 14.09 -10.22 10.49
N ASN A 150 12.95 -10.81 10.13
CA ASN A 150 11.80 -10.06 9.62
C ASN A 150 11.09 -9.23 10.70
N LEU A 151 11.31 -9.54 11.98
CA LEU A 151 10.70 -8.85 13.11
C LEU A 151 11.63 -7.85 13.77
N LYS A 152 12.87 -7.76 13.30
CA LYS A 152 13.88 -6.88 13.89
C LYS A 152 13.44 -5.41 13.99
N PRO A 153 12.74 -4.83 12.98
CA PRO A 153 12.23 -3.45 13.11
C PRO A 153 11.28 -3.24 14.28
N PHE A 154 10.72 -4.32 14.86
CA PHE A 154 9.73 -4.28 15.95
C PHE A 154 10.31 -4.74 17.29
N GLU A 155 11.62 -4.92 17.37
CA GLU A 155 12.32 -5.41 18.58
C GLU A 155 11.99 -4.56 19.81
N HIS A 156 11.88 -3.25 19.65
CA HIS A 156 11.54 -2.32 20.73
C HIS A 156 10.19 -2.62 21.38
N LEU A 157 9.22 -3.18 20.64
CA LEU A 157 7.90 -3.55 21.20
C LEU A 157 8.04 -4.70 22.22
N ILE A 158 9.02 -5.57 22.02
CA ILE A 158 9.26 -6.71 22.90
C ILE A 158 9.99 -6.23 24.16
N GLU A 159 10.99 -5.38 24.01
CA GLU A 159 11.76 -4.80 25.13
C GLU A 159 10.85 -4.00 26.05
N ASP A 160 9.96 -3.17 25.50
CA ASP A 160 9.03 -2.33 26.26
C ASP A 160 8.00 -3.16 27.05
N SER A 161 7.75 -4.40 26.66
CA SER A 161 6.76 -5.27 27.32
C SER A 161 7.36 -6.18 28.39
N GLN A 162 8.68 -6.19 28.55
CA GLN A 162 9.34 -6.98 29.59
C GLN A 162 9.36 -6.21 30.93
N PRO A 163 9.00 -6.86 32.06
CA PRO A 163 9.04 -6.21 33.37
C PRO A 163 10.46 -5.87 33.81
#